data_579ba23ccdb20897f80e72310c47f324
#
_entry.id   579ba23ccdb20897f80e72310c47f324
#
_cell.length_a   1.000
_cell.length_b   1.000
_cell.length_c   1.000
_cell.angle_alpha   90.00
_cell.angle_beta   90.00
_cell.angle_gamma   90.00
#
_symmetry.space_group_name_H-M   'P 1'
#
loop_
_entity.id
_entity.type
_entity.pdbx_description
1 polymer ?
#
loop_
_entity_poly.entity_id
_entity_poly.type
_entity_poly.pdbx_seq_one_letter_code
_entity_poly.pdbx_strand_id
1 'polypeptide(L)'
;MDIELMLIDDAAVALTTINTTPAACTVGFSQVDTGLVIDGDGATDVRCEIVTVGGVVDKQLPGRAVVAAARAIERLGIPAQPGVLLEGALDDLGTTARHGWLREPELFDRGTPLYREPDRLTLLLELVALTDDEYSIARDQGIDVLTRRLRRRGTNTTEWNREAE
;
A
#
# COMPACT_ATOMS: atom_id res chain seq x y z
N MET A 1 5.95 -8.23 19.25
CA MET A 1 6.13 -7.75 17.85
C MET A 1 7.31 -6.81 17.85
N ASP A 2 8.37 -7.17 17.13
CA ASP A 2 9.56 -6.33 17.02
C ASP A 2 9.40 -5.39 15.83
N ILE A 3 9.65 -4.11 16.06
CA ILE A 3 9.60 -3.08 15.02
C ILE A 3 11.00 -2.48 14.89
N GLU A 4 11.54 -2.52 13.69
CA GLU A 4 12.80 -1.89 13.35
C GLU A 4 12.54 -0.63 12.51
N LEU A 5 13.09 0.50 12.95
CA LEU A 5 13.01 1.75 12.18
C LEU A 5 14.30 1.90 11.36
N MET A 6 14.14 2.21 10.08
CA MET A 6 15.29 2.44 9.20
C MET A 6 14.98 3.49 8.12
N LEU A 7 16.01 3.93 7.44
CA LEU A 7 15.89 4.76 6.24
C LEU A 7 16.08 3.90 4.98
N ILE A 8 15.18 4.03 4.04
CA ILE A 8 15.31 3.47 2.70
C ILE A 8 15.23 4.65 1.72
N ASP A 9 16.31 4.89 0.99
CA ASP A 9 16.42 6.05 0.08
C ASP A 9 16.00 7.37 0.75
N ASP A 10 16.47 7.61 1.96
CA ASP A 10 16.17 8.77 2.80
C ASP A 10 14.73 8.88 3.32
N ALA A 11 13.90 7.88 3.08
CA ALA A 11 12.55 7.80 3.63
C ALA A 11 12.51 6.88 4.87
N ALA A 12 11.86 7.34 5.92
CA ALA A 12 11.71 6.55 7.15
C ALA A 12 10.65 5.47 6.98
N VAL A 13 10.99 4.25 7.37
CA VAL A 13 10.08 3.10 7.35
C VAL A 13 10.19 2.32 8.65
N ALA A 14 9.08 1.70 9.04
CA ALA A 14 9.03 0.71 10.11
C ALA A 14 8.92 -0.67 9.48
N LEU A 15 9.85 -1.57 9.81
CA LEU A 15 9.83 -2.96 9.39
C LEU A 15 9.41 -3.85 10.54
N THR A 16 8.63 -4.86 10.25
CA THR A 16 8.16 -5.86 11.22
C THR A 16 7.80 -7.16 10.50
N THR A 17 7.20 -8.08 11.24
CA THR A 17 6.55 -9.29 10.69
C THR A 17 5.12 -9.37 11.19
N ILE A 18 4.21 -9.75 10.31
CA ILE A 18 2.82 -10.05 10.65
C ILE A 18 2.58 -11.52 10.27
N ASN A 19 2.24 -12.35 11.26
CA ASN A 19 2.05 -13.79 11.06
C ASN A 19 3.22 -14.44 10.29
N THR A 20 4.46 -14.14 10.69
CA THR A 20 5.72 -14.61 10.08
C THR A 20 6.04 -14.04 8.68
N THR A 21 5.19 -13.22 8.11
CA THR A 21 5.44 -12.57 6.81
C THR A 21 6.03 -11.17 7.04
N PRO A 22 7.09 -10.79 6.30
CA PRO A 22 7.64 -9.45 6.37
C PRO A 22 6.59 -8.38 6.07
N ALA A 23 6.64 -7.30 6.80
CA ALA A 23 5.73 -6.16 6.64
C ALA A 23 6.48 -4.85 6.83
N ALA A 24 5.97 -3.79 6.23
CA ALA A 24 6.52 -2.45 6.38
C ALA A 24 5.42 -1.40 6.39
N CYS A 25 5.72 -0.29 7.05
CA CYS A 25 4.86 0.89 7.05
C CYS A 25 5.73 2.14 6.82
N THR A 26 5.25 3.09 6.03
CA THR A 26 5.88 4.41 5.94
C THR A 26 5.81 5.10 7.29
N VAL A 27 6.81 5.93 7.58
CA VAL A 27 6.83 6.79 8.76
C VAL A 27 7.04 8.23 8.28
N GLY A 28 5.98 9.03 8.37
CA GLY A 28 6.03 10.43 7.96
C GLY A 28 5.41 10.73 6.58
N PHE A 29 4.89 9.75 5.85
CA PHE A 29 4.14 10.03 4.61
C PHE A 29 2.88 10.86 4.89
N SER A 30 2.32 10.77 6.10
CA SER A 30 1.22 11.63 6.57
C SER A 30 1.54 13.13 6.59
N GLN A 31 2.81 13.52 6.46
CA GLN A 31 3.18 14.93 6.29
C GLN A 31 2.92 15.44 4.85
N VAL A 32 2.74 14.54 3.89
CA VAL A 32 2.45 14.89 2.50
C VAL A 32 0.96 15.13 2.35
N ASP A 33 0.60 16.31 1.86
CA ASP A 33 -0.78 16.66 1.52
C ASP A 33 -1.11 16.15 0.12
N THR A 34 -1.98 15.14 0.04
CA THR A 34 -2.45 14.60 -1.23
C THR A 34 -3.76 15.23 -1.72
N GLY A 35 -4.25 16.24 -1.02
CA GLY A 35 -5.44 17.01 -1.40
C GLY A 35 -6.78 16.46 -0.94
N LEU A 36 -6.77 15.40 -0.12
CA LEU A 36 -8.01 14.83 0.42
C LEU A 36 -8.49 15.60 1.64
N VAL A 37 -9.80 15.81 1.69
CA VAL A 37 -10.51 16.38 2.86
C VAL A 37 -11.71 15.49 3.18
N ILE A 38 -12.21 15.58 4.42
CA ILE A 38 -13.43 14.88 4.80
C ILE A 38 -14.64 15.53 4.09
N ASP A 39 -15.47 14.69 3.47
CA ASP A 39 -16.70 15.15 2.86
C ASP A 39 -17.61 15.84 3.88
N GLY A 40 -18.09 17.04 3.50
CA GLY A 40 -19.07 17.80 4.28
C GLY A 40 -18.49 18.76 5.30
N ASP A 41 -17.20 18.63 5.67
CA ASP A 41 -16.58 19.56 6.61
C ASP A 41 -15.56 20.51 5.92
N GLY A 42 -14.92 20.08 4.83
CA GLY A 42 -14.02 20.88 3.99
C GLY A 42 -12.78 21.48 4.69
N ALA A 43 -12.62 21.19 5.99
CA ALA A 43 -11.58 21.77 6.84
C ALA A 43 -10.62 20.73 7.42
N THR A 44 -11.02 19.45 7.49
CA THR A 44 -10.17 18.37 8.00
C THR A 44 -9.41 17.71 6.86
N ASP A 45 -8.09 17.84 6.89
CA ASP A 45 -7.20 17.15 5.95
C ASP A 45 -7.19 15.66 6.22
N VAL A 46 -7.24 14.85 5.16
CA VAL A 46 -7.03 13.42 5.24
C VAL A 46 -5.62 13.09 4.76
N ARG A 47 -4.87 12.45 5.63
CA ARG A 47 -3.49 12.01 5.40
C ARG A 47 -3.40 10.50 5.55
N CYS A 48 -2.33 9.90 5.09
CA CYS A 48 -2.15 8.46 5.26
C CYS A 48 -0.69 8.06 5.50
N GLU A 49 -0.53 6.91 6.11
CA GLU A 49 0.66 6.08 6.02
C GLU A 49 0.32 4.84 5.18
N ILE A 50 1.33 4.29 4.51
CA ILE A 50 1.15 3.13 3.65
C ILE A 50 1.79 1.91 4.31
N VAL A 51 1.00 0.85 4.46
CA VAL A 51 1.45 -0.44 5.00
C VAL A 51 1.38 -1.50 3.92
N THR A 52 2.30 -2.46 3.94
CA THR A 52 2.25 -3.64 3.07
C THR A 52 2.78 -4.88 3.79
N VAL A 53 2.35 -6.04 3.32
CA VAL A 53 2.81 -7.35 3.81
C VAL A 53 3.19 -8.18 2.60
N GLY A 54 4.38 -8.76 2.62
CA GLY A 54 4.84 -9.62 1.53
C GLY A 54 6.35 -9.57 1.32
N GLY A 55 6.80 -10.12 0.19
CA GLY A 55 8.21 -10.15 -0.15
C GLY A 55 9.03 -11.08 0.75
N VAL A 56 8.60 -12.32 0.88
CA VAL A 56 9.13 -13.31 1.84
C VAL A 56 10.64 -13.56 1.71
N VAL A 57 11.23 -13.26 0.56
CA VAL A 57 12.65 -13.54 0.26
C VAL A 57 13.60 -12.50 0.86
N ASP A 58 13.13 -11.27 1.04
CA ASP A 58 13.94 -10.16 1.53
C ASP A 58 13.13 -9.33 2.53
N LYS A 59 13.61 -9.24 3.76
CA LYS A 59 12.96 -8.49 4.84
C LYS A 59 12.81 -7.00 4.56
N GLN A 60 13.66 -6.43 3.70
CA GLN A 60 13.60 -5.01 3.33
C GLN A 60 12.69 -4.73 2.12
N LEU A 61 12.29 -5.77 1.41
CA LEU A 61 11.49 -5.63 0.19
C LEU A 61 10.16 -4.89 0.43
N PRO A 62 9.38 -5.22 1.48
CA PRO A 62 8.16 -4.45 1.76
C PRO A 62 8.44 -2.98 2.09
N GLY A 63 9.55 -2.67 2.77
CA GLY A 63 9.97 -1.28 3.01
C GLY A 63 10.25 -0.52 1.72
N ARG A 64 10.97 -1.14 0.79
CA ARG A 64 11.23 -0.56 -0.54
C ARG A 64 9.93 -0.35 -1.32
N ALA A 65 8.98 -1.24 -1.17
CA ALA A 65 7.68 -1.14 -1.85
C ALA A 65 6.86 0.06 -1.35
N VAL A 66 6.73 0.24 -0.04
CA VAL A 66 5.96 1.39 0.49
C VAL A 66 6.62 2.72 0.16
N VAL A 67 7.95 2.79 0.15
CA VAL A 67 8.68 3.99 -0.28
C VAL A 67 8.43 4.27 -1.77
N ALA A 68 8.50 3.26 -2.62
CA ALA A 68 8.25 3.39 -4.05
C ALA A 68 6.81 3.86 -4.33
N ALA A 69 5.83 3.30 -3.62
CA ALA A 69 4.43 3.71 -3.72
C ALA A 69 4.22 5.17 -3.26
N ALA A 70 4.79 5.55 -2.13
CA ALA A 70 4.70 6.92 -1.61
C ALA A 70 5.28 7.93 -2.62
N ARG A 71 6.44 7.65 -3.19
CA ARG A 71 7.06 8.49 -4.22
C ARG A 71 6.26 8.57 -5.50
N ALA A 72 5.65 7.47 -5.92
CA ALA A 72 4.77 7.46 -7.09
C ALA A 72 3.55 8.38 -6.87
N ILE A 73 2.93 8.33 -5.69
CA ILE A 73 1.80 9.20 -5.35
C ILE A 73 2.22 10.68 -5.36
N GLU A 74 3.34 11.02 -4.75
CA GLU A 74 3.86 12.39 -4.75
C GLU A 74 4.17 12.88 -6.17
N ARG A 75 4.86 12.07 -6.97
CA ARG A 75 5.23 12.42 -8.34
C ARG A 75 4.02 12.62 -9.24
N LEU A 76 3.00 11.78 -9.09
CA LEU A 76 1.76 11.86 -9.88
C LEU A 76 0.82 12.94 -9.39
N GLY A 77 0.99 13.44 -8.17
CA GLY A 77 0.12 14.45 -7.57
C GLY A 77 -1.32 13.97 -7.40
N ILE A 78 -1.51 12.69 -7.10
CA ILE A 78 -2.84 12.09 -6.96
C ILE A 78 -3.24 11.91 -5.50
N PRO A 79 -4.54 11.93 -5.18
CA PRO A 79 -5.00 11.64 -3.83
C PRO A 79 -4.68 10.19 -3.42
N ALA A 80 -4.15 10.01 -2.23
CA ALA A 80 -3.91 8.69 -1.66
C ALA A 80 -5.20 8.18 -1.00
N GLN A 81 -5.93 7.33 -1.70
CA GLN A 81 -7.23 6.80 -1.25
C GLN A 81 -7.45 5.37 -1.74
N PRO A 82 -8.38 4.62 -1.12
CA PRO A 82 -8.71 3.27 -1.59
C PRO A 82 -9.16 3.26 -3.05
N GLY A 83 -8.73 2.24 -3.80
CA GLY A 83 -9.03 2.08 -5.22
C GLY A 83 -8.01 2.66 -6.17
N VAL A 84 -7.02 3.40 -5.68
CA VAL A 84 -5.96 3.96 -6.52
C VAL A 84 -5.05 2.84 -7.04
N LEU A 85 -4.79 2.86 -8.34
CA LEU A 85 -3.83 1.97 -9.01
C LEU A 85 -2.56 2.75 -9.35
N LEU A 86 -1.42 2.13 -9.09
CA LEU A 86 -0.10 2.71 -9.32
C LEU A 86 0.64 1.85 -10.36
N GLU A 87 0.52 2.22 -11.63
CA GLU A 87 1.13 1.49 -12.73
C GLU A 87 2.65 1.53 -12.64
N GLY A 88 3.28 0.36 -12.65
CA GLY A 88 4.74 0.23 -12.67
C GLY A 88 5.45 0.77 -11.45
N ALA A 89 4.74 1.14 -10.39
CA ALA A 89 5.35 1.75 -9.20
C ALA A 89 6.39 0.83 -8.52
N LEU A 90 6.28 -0.46 -8.70
CA LEU A 90 7.15 -1.47 -8.11
C LEU A 90 8.13 -2.11 -9.11
N ASP A 91 8.32 -1.52 -10.28
CA ASP A 91 9.20 -2.06 -11.34
C ASP A 91 10.63 -2.33 -10.85
N ASP A 92 11.17 -1.44 -10.02
CA ASP A 92 12.56 -1.52 -9.55
C ASP A 92 12.79 -2.58 -8.46
N LEU A 93 11.74 -3.25 -7.98
CA LEU A 93 11.88 -4.29 -6.96
C LEU A 93 12.34 -5.64 -7.52
N GLY A 94 12.24 -5.85 -8.84
CA GLY A 94 12.65 -7.10 -9.49
C GLY A 94 11.71 -8.27 -9.26
N THR A 95 10.47 -8.01 -8.87
CA THR A 95 9.42 -9.01 -8.65
C THR A 95 8.42 -9.04 -9.81
N THR A 96 7.66 -10.13 -9.95
CA THR A 96 6.62 -10.23 -10.98
C THR A 96 5.40 -9.35 -10.66
N ALA A 97 5.15 -9.06 -9.39
CA ALA A 97 4.13 -8.11 -8.96
C ALA A 97 4.74 -6.70 -9.00
N ARG A 98 4.53 -5.98 -10.10
CA ARG A 98 5.19 -4.70 -10.43
C ARG A 98 4.32 -3.47 -10.27
N HIS A 99 3.04 -3.64 -10.01
CA HIS A 99 2.07 -2.56 -9.88
C HIS A 99 1.53 -2.49 -8.47
N GLY A 100 1.05 -1.33 -8.06
CA GLY A 100 0.44 -1.12 -6.76
C GLY A 100 -1.08 -0.91 -6.83
N TRP A 101 -1.75 -1.37 -5.81
CA TRP A 101 -3.15 -1.07 -5.53
C TRP A 101 -3.30 -0.65 -4.08
N LEU A 102 -3.87 0.52 -3.83
CA LEU A 102 -4.17 0.99 -2.49
C LEU A 102 -5.60 0.58 -2.11
N ARG A 103 -5.74 0.00 -0.92
CA ARG A 103 -7.05 -0.40 -0.37
C ARG A 103 -7.15 -0.11 1.12
N GLU A 104 -8.34 -0.22 1.67
CA GLU A 104 -8.51 -0.30 3.11
C GLU A 104 -7.78 -1.54 3.63
N PRO A 105 -7.02 -1.44 4.74
CA PRO A 105 -6.28 -2.58 5.27
C PRO A 105 -7.19 -3.74 5.68
N GLU A 106 -6.85 -4.93 5.24
CA GLU A 106 -7.46 -6.20 5.69
C GLU A 106 -6.61 -6.88 6.79
N LEU A 107 -5.58 -6.18 7.29
CA LEU A 107 -4.60 -6.72 8.23
C LEU A 107 -5.06 -6.69 9.70
N PHE A 108 -6.13 -5.98 10.00
CA PHE A 108 -6.55 -5.68 11.36
C PHE A 108 -7.97 -6.19 11.62
N ASP A 109 -8.12 -7.05 12.62
CA ASP A 109 -9.43 -7.65 12.99
C ASP A 109 -10.45 -6.65 13.52
N ARG A 110 -9.99 -5.48 13.99
CA ARG A 110 -10.82 -4.46 14.65
C ARG A 110 -11.04 -3.20 13.80
N GLY A 111 -10.89 -3.31 12.50
CA GLY A 111 -11.00 -2.18 11.59
C GLY A 111 -9.71 -1.41 11.42
N THR A 112 -9.73 -0.43 10.51
CA THR A 112 -8.54 0.35 10.13
C THR A 112 -8.11 1.27 11.27
N PRO A 113 -6.85 1.19 11.72
CA PRO A 113 -6.33 2.18 12.65
C PRO A 113 -6.37 3.59 12.04
N LEU A 114 -6.79 4.55 12.84
CA LEU A 114 -6.80 5.95 12.45
C LEU A 114 -6.27 6.82 13.61
N TYR A 115 -5.65 7.91 13.26
CA TYR A 115 -5.17 8.91 14.21
C TYR A 115 -5.83 10.27 13.92
N ARG A 116 -6.57 10.78 14.88
CA ARG A 116 -7.33 12.02 14.73
C ARG A 116 -6.64 13.16 15.49
N GLU A 117 -6.38 14.24 14.76
CA GLU A 117 -5.95 15.54 15.31
C GLU A 117 -7.04 16.58 15.04
N PRO A 118 -6.99 17.79 15.64
CA PRO A 118 -8.08 18.77 15.49
C PRO A 118 -8.41 19.15 14.04
N ASP A 119 -7.42 19.17 13.16
CA ASP A 119 -7.56 19.59 11.76
C ASP A 119 -7.09 18.53 10.76
N ARG A 120 -6.72 17.33 11.24
CA ARG A 120 -6.15 16.28 10.41
C ARG A 120 -6.56 14.89 10.87
N LEU A 121 -6.89 14.04 9.92
CA LEU A 121 -7.15 12.62 10.10
C LEU A 121 -6.10 11.82 9.35
N THR A 122 -5.34 10.98 10.06
CA THR A 122 -4.37 10.08 9.44
C THR A 122 -4.89 8.65 9.45
N LEU A 123 -4.95 8.05 8.27
CA LEU A 123 -5.42 6.69 8.04
C LEU A 123 -4.25 5.79 7.61
N LEU A 124 -4.41 4.49 7.79
CA LEU A 124 -3.56 3.50 7.13
C LEU A 124 -4.19 3.06 5.80
N LEU A 125 -3.40 3.01 4.74
CA LEU A 125 -3.75 2.37 3.47
C LEU A 125 -2.86 1.16 3.26
N GLU A 126 -3.42 0.07 2.79
CA GLU A 126 -2.67 -1.12 2.43
C GLU A 126 -2.27 -1.08 0.97
N LEU A 127 -0.99 -1.28 0.71
CA LEU A 127 -0.45 -1.49 -0.63
C LEU A 127 -0.48 -2.98 -0.95
N VAL A 128 -1.20 -3.35 -1.99
CA VAL A 128 -1.20 -4.69 -2.56
C VAL A 128 -0.40 -4.67 -3.85
N ALA A 129 0.61 -5.54 -3.96
CA ALA A 129 1.39 -5.69 -5.17
C ALA A 129 0.66 -6.57 -6.18
N LEU A 130 0.51 -6.09 -7.41
CA LEU A 130 -0.23 -6.74 -8.50
C LEU A 130 0.71 -7.13 -9.65
N THR A 131 0.47 -8.31 -10.23
CA THR A 131 1.08 -8.71 -11.50
C THR A 131 0.49 -7.92 -12.68
N ASP A 132 1.09 -8.02 -13.86
CA ASP A 132 0.61 -7.34 -15.06
C ASP A 132 -0.84 -7.71 -15.40
N ASP A 133 -1.19 -9.00 -15.30
CA ASP A 133 -2.54 -9.48 -15.58
C ASP A 133 -3.55 -8.97 -14.55
N GLU A 134 -3.19 -9.02 -13.28
CA GLU A 134 -4.04 -8.51 -12.19
C GLU A 134 -4.28 -7.01 -12.32
N TYR A 135 -3.23 -6.25 -12.63
CA TYR A 135 -3.35 -4.82 -12.89
C TYR A 135 -4.27 -4.54 -14.08
N SER A 136 -4.11 -5.27 -15.18
CA SER A 136 -4.97 -5.12 -16.36
C SER A 136 -6.44 -5.39 -16.05
N ILE A 137 -6.72 -6.43 -15.25
CA ILE A 137 -8.09 -6.73 -14.79
C ILE A 137 -8.64 -5.58 -13.95
N ALA A 138 -7.87 -5.09 -13.00
CA ALA A 138 -8.29 -3.97 -12.15
C ALA A 138 -8.59 -2.71 -12.95
N ARG A 139 -7.71 -2.37 -13.89
CA ARG A 139 -7.85 -1.19 -14.76
C ARG A 139 -9.03 -1.30 -15.72
N ASP A 140 -9.17 -2.44 -16.38
CA ASP A 140 -10.12 -2.60 -17.50
C ASP A 140 -11.50 -3.08 -17.06
N GLN A 141 -11.58 -3.88 -15.98
CA GLN A 141 -12.80 -4.51 -15.50
C GLN A 141 -13.21 -4.05 -14.09
N GLY A 142 -12.32 -3.39 -13.37
CA GLY A 142 -12.58 -2.85 -12.03
C GLY A 142 -12.03 -3.71 -10.90
N ILE A 143 -11.84 -3.07 -9.75
CA ILE A 143 -11.31 -3.69 -8.53
C ILE A 143 -12.20 -4.83 -8.02
N ASP A 144 -13.51 -4.69 -8.12
CA ASP A 144 -14.46 -5.72 -7.67
C ASP A 144 -14.30 -7.02 -8.46
N VAL A 145 -14.02 -6.92 -9.76
CA VAL A 145 -13.75 -8.09 -10.60
C VAL A 145 -12.45 -8.74 -10.21
N LEU A 146 -11.39 -7.95 -10.01
CA LEU A 146 -10.10 -8.46 -9.54
C LEU A 146 -10.26 -9.17 -8.18
N THR A 147 -10.90 -8.53 -7.21
CA THR A 147 -11.09 -9.09 -5.86
C THR A 147 -11.79 -10.44 -5.90
N ARG A 148 -12.87 -10.57 -6.71
CA ARG A 148 -13.56 -11.85 -6.88
C ARG A 148 -12.69 -12.91 -7.51
N ARG A 149 -11.86 -12.55 -8.49
CA ARG A 149 -10.92 -13.50 -9.13
C ARG A 149 -9.85 -13.98 -8.17
N LEU A 150 -9.22 -13.08 -7.42
CA LEU A 150 -8.20 -13.42 -6.43
C LEU A 150 -8.75 -14.40 -5.37
N ARG A 151 -9.95 -14.13 -4.86
CA ARG A 151 -10.63 -15.01 -3.89
C ARG A 151 -10.92 -16.39 -4.46
N ARG A 152 -11.51 -16.44 -5.66
CA ARG A 152 -11.89 -17.71 -6.30
C ARG A 152 -10.69 -18.59 -6.59
N ARG A 153 -9.54 -18.00 -6.90
CA ARG A 153 -8.29 -18.71 -7.19
C ARG A 153 -7.47 -19.03 -5.95
N GLY A 154 -7.81 -18.45 -4.81
CA GLY A 154 -7.01 -18.55 -3.59
C GLY A 154 -5.63 -17.94 -3.74
N THR A 155 -5.50 -16.86 -4.52
CA THR A 155 -4.23 -16.20 -4.79
C THR A 155 -3.65 -15.61 -3.51
N ASN A 156 -2.39 -15.95 -3.20
CA ASN A 156 -1.65 -15.35 -2.11
C ASN A 156 -0.97 -14.07 -2.58
N THR A 157 -1.57 -12.92 -2.28
CA THR A 157 -1.05 -11.61 -2.70
C THR A 157 0.20 -11.17 -1.95
N THR A 158 0.62 -11.89 -0.89
CA THR A 158 1.89 -11.63 -0.20
C THR A 158 3.10 -12.26 -0.91
N GLU A 159 2.86 -13.16 -1.85
CA GLU A 159 3.86 -13.73 -2.73
C GLU A 159 4.04 -12.85 -3.97
N TRP A 160 5.13 -12.06 -3.98
CA TRP A 160 5.33 -11.05 -5.03
C TRP A 160 6.02 -11.58 -6.29
N ASN A 161 6.54 -12.80 -6.23
CA ASN A 161 7.07 -13.53 -7.40
C ASN A 161 6.11 -14.61 -7.92
N ARG A 162 4.80 -14.46 -7.64
CA ARG A 162 3.80 -15.39 -8.16
C ARG A 162 3.73 -15.31 -9.69
N GLU A 163 3.43 -16.44 -10.30
CA GLU A 163 3.30 -16.50 -11.75
C GLU A 163 2.09 -15.68 -12.23
N ALA A 164 2.28 -14.99 -13.35
CA ALA A 164 1.17 -14.43 -14.11
C ALA A 164 0.40 -15.58 -14.76
N GLU A 165 -0.91 -15.53 -14.74
CA GLU A 165 -1.77 -16.54 -15.37
C GLU A 165 -2.12 -16.19 -16.81
#